data_131b478100c2e0cd6ba430f127c557f5
#
_entry.id   131b478100c2e0cd6ba430f127c557f5
#
_cell.length_a   1.000
_cell.length_b   1.000
_cell.length_c   1.000
_cell.angle_alpha   90.00
_cell.angle_beta   90.00
_cell.angle_gamma   90.00
#
_symmetry.space_group_name_H-M   'P 1'
#
loop_
_entity.id
_entity.type
_entity.pdbx_description
1 polymer ?
#
loop_
_entity_poly.entity_id
_entity_poly.type
_entity_poly.pdbx_seq_one_letter_code
_entity_poly.pdbx_strand_id
1 'polypeptide(L)'
;LLEADVNFKVVKQFTKAVQERAIGSDVMNGLNPGQMVIKIVNEEMVKLMGSETTEIALRPGQQITVIMMVGLQGAGKTTTTAKIAGKLKQKGKKPLLAACDVYRPAAIEQLKINGEKQEVEVFSMGDKNKPVNIAKAAVEHAAKNGNQVVILDTAGRLHVCLLYTSPSPRD
;
A
#
# COMPACT_ATOMS: atom_id res chain seq x y z
N LEU A 1 -9.17 14.72 11.01
CA LEU A 1 -8.11 13.73 11.31
C LEU A 1 -8.56 12.74 12.39
N LEU A 2 -9.18 13.17 13.49
CA LEU A 2 -9.68 12.26 14.54
C LEU A 2 -10.78 11.34 14.02
N GLU A 3 -11.73 11.84 13.24
CA GLU A 3 -12.77 11.04 12.57
C GLU A 3 -12.23 10.04 11.56
N ALA A 4 -10.99 10.24 11.10
CA ALA A 4 -10.27 9.34 10.20
C ALA A 4 -9.33 8.38 10.95
N ASP A 5 -9.55 8.14 12.24
CA ASP A 5 -8.78 7.24 13.11
C ASP A 5 -7.27 7.54 13.16
N VAL A 6 -6.86 8.78 12.91
CA VAL A 6 -5.46 9.18 13.06
C VAL A 6 -5.09 9.23 14.54
N ASN A 7 -3.93 8.68 14.90
CA ASN A 7 -3.46 8.65 16.28
C ASN A 7 -3.46 10.05 16.92
N PHE A 8 -4.01 10.17 18.11
CA PHE A 8 -4.18 11.44 18.82
C PHE A 8 -2.89 12.24 18.99
N LYS A 9 -1.76 11.56 19.26
CA LYS A 9 -0.44 12.23 19.37
C LYS A 9 -0.03 12.90 18.07
N VAL A 10 -0.27 12.23 16.95
CA VAL A 10 0.02 12.76 15.60
C VAL A 10 -0.88 13.95 15.29
N VAL A 11 -2.18 13.85 15.58
CA VAL A 11 -3.12 14.98 15.41
C VAL A 11 -2.69 16.19 16.23
N LYS A 12 -2.30 15.99 17.49
CA LYS A 12 -1.86 17.07 18.38
C LYS A 12 -0.60 17.75 17.86
N GLN A 13 0.40 16.98 17.39
CA GLN A 13 1.62 17.52 16.80
C GLN A 13 1.33 18.30 15.52
N PHE A 14 0.52 17.75 14.63
CA PHE A 14 0.09 18.41 13.41
C PHE A 14 -0.64 19.73 13.67
N THR A 15 -1.64 19.73 14.57
CA THR A 15 -2.40 20.94 14.92
C THR A 15 -1.50 22.02 15.50
N LYS A 16 -0.56 21.64 16.38
CA LYS A 16 0.40 22.56 16.96
C LYS A 16 1.31 23.17 15.89
N ALA A 17 1.85 22.38 14.98
CA ALA A 17 2.70 22.87 13.89
C ALA A 17 1.96 23.85 12.96
N VAL A 18 0.70 23.53 12.60
CA VAL A 18 -0.15 24.44 11.81
C VAL A 18 -0.42 25.75 12.57
N GLN A 19 -0.74 25.65 13.87
CA GLN A 19 -1.03 26.82 14.70
C GLN A 19 0.18 27.75 14.84
N GLU A 20 1.36 27.22 15.13
CA GLU A 20 2.60 28.00 15.26
C GLU A 20 2.94 28.75 13.98
N ARG A 21 2.76 28.12 12.82
CA ARG A 21 2.97 28.76 11.52
C ARG A 21 1.88 29.77 11.17
N ALA A 22 0.62 29.49 11.53
CA ALA A 22 -0.49 30.39 11.24
C ALA A 22 -0.47 31.68 12.09
N ILE A 23 0.13 31.64 13.29
CA ILE A 23 0.28 32.82 14.16
C ILE A 23 1.54 33.63 13.80
N GLY A 24 2.50 33.00 13.11
CA GLY A 24 3.76 33.66 12.74
C GLY A 24 3.64 34.69 11.62
N SER A 25 4.71 35.38 11.33
CA SER A 25 4.81 36.49 10.38
C SER A 25 4.43 36.17 8.93
N ASP A 26 4.36 34.88 8.56
CA ASP A 26 4.05 34.45 7.20
C ASP A 26 2.61 34.80 6.77
N VAL A 27 1.70 34.99 7.74
CA VAL A 27 0.29 35.35 7.47
C VAL A 27 0.11 36.83 7.19
N MET A 28 1.06 37.66 7.59
CA MET A 28 0.95 39.15 7.51
C MET A 28 1.37 39.74 6.15
N ASN A 29 2.03 38.96 5.29
CA ASN A 29 2.65 39.50 4.05
C ASN A 29 1.88 39.17 2.76
N GLY A 30 0.64 39.61 2.64
CA GLY A 30 0.10 39.98 1.32
C GLY A 30 -0.84 39.00 0.62
N LEU A 31 -1.24 37.86 1.20
CA LEU A 31 -2.29 36.98 0.69
C LEU A 31 -3.49 36.93 1.64
N ASN A 32 -4.67 36.63 1.11
CA ASN A 32 -5.87 36.41 1.94
C ASN A 32 -5.54 35.42 3.07
N PRO A 33 -5.74 35.76 4.36
CA PRO A 33 -5.39 34.93 5.51
C PRO A 33 -5.93 33.50 5.41
N GLY A 34 -7.13 33.31 4.86
CA GLY A 34 -7.73 31.99 4.66
C GLY A 34 -6.94 31.13 3.67
N GLN A 35 -6.47 31.68 2.58
CA GLN A 35 -5.65 30.94 1.60
C GLN A 35 -4.28 30.58 2.17
N MET A 36 -3.71 31.42 3.01
CA MET A 36 -2.44 31.14 3.68
C MET A 36 -2.58 29.97 4.66
N VAL A 37 -3.65 29.92 5.46
CA VAL A 37 -3.91 28.77 6.35
C VAL A 37 -4.07 27.48 5.56
N ILE A 38 -4.80 27.50 4.45
CA ILE A 38 -4.95 26.32 3.58
C ILE A 38 -3.57 25.85 3.06
N LYS A 39 -2.71 26.78 2.64
CA LYS A 39 -1.35 26.47 2.18
C LYS A 39 -0.51 25.84 3.31
N ILE A 40 -0.54 26.41 4.51
CA ILE A 40 0.18 25.90 5.67
C ILE A 40 -0.29 24.47 6.02
N VAL A 41 -1.61 24.24 6.04
CA VAL A 41 -2.19 22.92 6.28
C VAL A 41 -1.70 21.92 5.24
N ASN A 42 -1.71 22.27 3.96
CA ASN A 42 -1.22 21.40 2.89
C ASN A 42 0.27 21.07 3.07
N GLU A 43 1.11 22.06 3.33
CA GLU A 43 2.55 21.86 3.54
C GLU A 43 2.84 20.97 4.77
N GLU A 44 2.13 21.18 5.87
CA GLU A 44 2.28 20.32 7.06
C GLU A 44 1.74 18.90 6.82
N MET A 45 0.69 18.73 6.00
CA MET A 45 0.24 17.41 5.55
C MET A 45 1.30 16.70 4.70
N VAL A 46 1.94 17.40 3.77
CA VAL A 46 3.03 16.86 2.95
C VAL A 46 4.20 16.41 3.83
N LYS A 47 4.60 17.21 4.83
CA LYS A 47 5.64 16.82 5.80
C LYS A 47 5.25 15.58 6.59
N LEU A 48 4.00 15.52 7.07
CA LEU A 48 3.48 14.38 7.81
C LEU A 48 3.49 13.10 6.97
N MET A 49 3.26 13.21 5.66
CA MET A 49 3.30 12.09 4.71
C MET A 49 4.71 11.72 4.25
N GLY A 50 5.76 12.41 4.71
CA GLY A 50 7.14 12.06 4.47
C GLY A 50 7.92 12.94 3.49
N SER A 51 7.32 14.02 2.95
CA SER A 51 7.93 15.06 2.08
C SER A 51 8.56 14.57 0.77
N GLU A 52 9.19 13.41 0.77
CA GLU A 52 9.94 12.87 -0.36
C GLU A 52 9.35 11.54 -0.85
N THR A 53 9.52 11.29 -2.14
CA THR A 53 9.14 10.00 -2.74
C THR A 53 10.22 8.96 -2.45
N THR A 54 9.87 7.89 -1.75
CA THR A 54 10.76 6.77 -1.49
C THR A 54 10.57 5.68 -2.52
N GLU A 55 11.66 5.17 -3.08
CA GLU A 55 11.59 4.01 -3.97
C GLU A 55 11.46 2.70 -3.18
N ILE A 56 10.78 1.72 -3.79
CA ILE A 56 10.69 0.37 -3.23
C ILE A 56 12.07 -0.28 -3.31
N ALA A 57 12.65 -0.60 -2.15
CA ALA A 57 13.91 -1.29 -2.05
C ALA A 57 13.77 -2.73 -2.56
N LEU A 58 14.38 -3.04 -3.69
CA LEU A 58 14.43 -4.38 -4.26
C LEU A 58 15.72 -5.08 -3.84
N ARG A 59 15.64 -6.39 -3.61
CA ARG A 59 16.82 -7.21 -3.30
C ARG A 59 17.73 -7.31 -4.52
N PRO A 60 19.05 -7.25 -4.31
CA PRO A 60 20.01 -7.37 -5.40
C PRO A 60 20.13 -8.80 -5.93
N GLY A 61 20.62 -8.94 -7.15
CA GLY A 61 20.92 -10.22 -7.79
C GLY A 61 19.67 -11.03 -8.13
N GLN A 62 19.74 -12.34 -7.94
CA GLN A 62 18.66 -13.29 -8.24
C GLN A 62 17.68 -13.49 -7.06
N GLN A 63 17.83 -12.73 -5.98
CA GLN A 63 16.93 -12.84 -4.84
C GLN A 63 15.56 -12.25 -5.16
N ILE A 64 14.50 -13.00 -4.85
CA ILE A 64 13.13 -12.55 -5.05
C ILE A 64 12.75 -11.55 -3.95
N THR A 65 12.25 -10.39 -4.35
CA THR A 65 11.62 -9.44 -3.44
C THR A 65 10.15 -9.77 -3.30
N VAL A 66 9.68 -10.03 -2.08
CA VAL A 66 8.26 -10.25 -1.80
C VAL A 66 7.67 -8.98 -1.21
N ILE A 67 6.62 -8.46 -1.85
CA ILE A 67 5.85 -7.29 -1.39
C ILE A 67 4.47 -7.78 -0.98
N MET A 68 4.06 -7.55 0.26
CA MET A 68 2.73 -7.88 0.75
C MET A 68 1.88 -6.62 0.83
N MET A 69 0.75 -6.61 0.14
CA MET A 69 -0.22 -5.51 0.20
C MET A 69 -1.17 -5.72 1.36
N VAL A 70 -1.11 -4.83 2.35
CA VAL A 70 -1.94 -4.88 3.56
C VAL A 70 -2.79 -3.61 3.70
N GLY A 71 -3.92 -3.72 4.38
CA GLY A 71 -4.80 -2.58 4.64
C GLY A 71 -6.28 -2.97 4.68
N LEU A 72 -7.12 -1.99 4.96
CA LEU A 72 -8.57 -2.16 5.09
C LEU A 72 -9.23 -2.57 3.77
N GLN A 73 -10.42 -3.12 3.86
CA GLN A 73 -11.26 -3.36 2.68
C GLN A 73 -11.59 -2.03 2.00
N GLY A 74 -11.56 -2.01 0.67
CA GLY A 74 -11.81 -0.78 -0.09
C GLY A 74 -10.63 0.19 -0.18
N ALA A 75 -9.49 -0.05 0.52
CA ALA A 75 -8.30 0.81 0.47
C ALA A 75 -7.54 0.80 -0.88
N GLY A 76 -8.05 0.11 -1.90
CA GLY A 76 -7.45 0.08 -3.23
C GLY A 76 -6.26 -0.86 -3.39
N LYS A 77 -6.07 -1.87 -2.51
CA LYS A 77 -4.94 -2.82 -2.56
C LYS A 77 -4.78 -3.46 -3.93
N THR A 78 -5.80 -4.16 -4.42
CA THR A 78 -5.78 -4.87 -5.70
C THR A 78 -5.43 -3.95 -6.88
N THR A 79 -5.99 -2.74 -6.91
CA THR A 79 -5.68 -1.75 -7.95
C THR A 79 -4.24 -1.25 -7.84
N THR A 80 -3.77 -0.98 -6.63
CA THR A 80 -2.41 -0.51 -6.36
C THR A 80 -1.39 -1.60 -6.65
N THR A 81 -1.70 -2.86 -6.32
CA THR A 81 -0.90 -4.05 -6.63
C THR A 81 -0.53 -4.10 -8.12
N ALA A 82 -1.53 -4.01 -8.99
CA ALA A 82 -1.31 -4.02 -10.43
C ALA A 82 -0.53 -2.79 -10.93
N LYS A 83 -0.82 -1.59 -10.40
CA LYS A 83 -0.10 -0.37 -10.77
C LYS A 83 1.38 -0.41 -10.37
N ILE A 84 1.70 -0.94 -9.19
CA ILE A 84 3.10 -1.12 -8.73
C ILE A 84 3.80 -2.11 -9.67
N ALA A 85 3.16 -3.23 -9.99
CA ALA A 85 3.72 -4.21 -10.92
C ALA A 85 4.01 -3.59 -12.31
N GLY A 86 3.05 -2.83 -12.86
CA GLY A 86 3.26 -2.11 -14.12
C GLY A 86 4.46 -1.15 -14.07
N LYS A 87 4.60 -0.37 -12.99
CA LYS A 87 5.78 0.51 -12.80
C LYS A 87 7.09 -0.27 -12.69
N LEU A 88 7.09 -1.41 -12.00
CA LEU A 88 8.28 -2.26 -11.89
C LEU A 88 8.63 -2.88 -13.25
N LYS A 89 7.64 -3.30 -14.04
CA LYS A 89 7.83 -3.80 -15.40
C LYS A 89 8.45 -2.72 -16.30
N GLN A 90 7.98 -1.47 -16.23
CA GLN A 90 8.56 -0.34 -16.97
C GLN A 90 10.03 -0.07 -16.58
N LYS A 91 10.42 -0.38 -15.33
CA LYS A 91 11.81 -0.33 -14.86
C LYS A 91 12.62 -1.59 -15.23
N GLY A 92 12.12 -2.43 -16.13
CA GLY A 92 12.80 -3.64 -16.61
C GLY A 92 12.80 -4.80 -15.61
N LYS A 93 11.94 -4.76 -14.57
CA LYS A 93 11.78 -5.89 -13.66
C LYS A 93 10.72 -6.86 -14.16
N LYS A 94 10.78 -8.10 -13.71
CA LYS A 94 9.80 -9.15 -14.03
C LYS A 94 8.94 -9.45 -12.80
N PRO A 95 7.87 -8.66 -12.54
CA PRO A 95 6.98 -8.89 -11.42
C PRO A 95 6.00 -10.03 -11.68
N LEU A 96 5.58 -10.69 -10.59
CA LEU A 96 4.49 -11.67 -10.53
C LEU A 96 3.45 -11.19 -9.52
N LEU A 97 2.19 -11.18 -9.88
CA LEU A 97 1.08 -10.90 -8.97
C LEU A 97 0.56 -12.22 -8.41
N ALA A 98 0.29 -12.29 -7.10
CA ALA A 98 -0.28 -13.47 -6.47
C ALA A 98 -1.64 -13.16 -5.84
N ALA A 99 -2.70 -13.86 -6.27
CA ALA A 99 -4.06 -13.68 -5.81
C ALA A 99 -4.27 -14.40 -4.46
N CYS A 100 -3.98 -13.71 -3.35
CA CYS A 100 -4.14 -14.24 -2.00
C CYS A 100 -5.45 -13.84 -1.30
N ASP A 101 -6.31 -13.01 -1.92
CA ASP A 101 -7.67 -12.72 -1.43
C ASP A 101 -8.65 -13.81 -1.90
N VAL A 102 -8.60 -14.95 -1.24
CA VAL A 102 -9.44 -16.11 -1.55
C VAL A 102 -10.85 -16.02 -0.97
N TYR A 103 -11.09 -15.07 -0.08
CA TYR A 103 -12.39 -14.89 0.58
C TYR A 103 -13.40 -14.15 -0.31
N ARG A 104 -12.93 -13.60 -1.41
CA ARG A 104 -13.75 -12.88 -2.40
C ARG A 104 -13.37 -13.35 -3.81
N PRO A 105 -14.09 -14.29 -4.39
CA PRO A 105 -13.79 -14.81 -5.74
C PRO A 105 -13.68 -13.70 -6.80
N ALA A 106 -14.52 -12.67 -6.69
CA ALA A 106 -14.45 -11.51 -7.57
C ALA A 106 -13.10 -10.73 -7.47
N ALA A 107 -12.40 -10.79 -6.33
CA ALA A 107 -11.09 -10.14 -6.19
C ALA A 107 -10.00 -10.84 -7.02
N ILE A 108 -10.07 -12.16 -7.15
CA ILE A 108 -9.15 -12.93 -7.99
C ILE A 108 -9.31 -12.52 -9.45
N GLU A 109 -10.55 -12.46 -9.95
CA GLU A 109 -10.82 -12.04 -11.32
C GLU A 109 -10.46 -10.56 -11.55
N GLN A 110 -10.73 -9.70 -10.58
CA GLN A 110 -10.31 -8.30 -10.63
C GLN A 110 -8.78 -8.15 -10.73
N LEU A 111 -8.03 -8.97 -9.99
CA LEU A 111 -6.56 -8.94 -10.06
C LEU A 111 -6.07 -9.41 -11.43
N LYS A 112 -6.68 -10.46 -12.01
CA LYS A 112 -6.35 -10.94 -13.36
C LYS A 112 -6.56 -9.86 -14.41
N ILE A 113 -7.76 -9.25 -14.44
CA ILE A 113 -8.08 -8.15 -15.37
C ILE A 113 -7.10 -6.98 -15.23
N ASN A 114 -6.77 -6.62 -13.98
CA ASN A 114 -5.82 -5.53 -13.73
C ASN A 114 -4.38 -5.91 -14.10
N GLY A 115 -4.00 -7.17 -13.93
CA GLY A 115 -2.72 -7.71 -14.36
C GLY A 115 -2.58 -7.70 -15.89
N GLU A 116 -3.60 -8.16 -16.60
CA GLU A 116 -3.66 -8.11 -18.07
C GLU A 116 -3.49 -6.69 -18.61
N LYS A 117 -4.19 -5.70 -18.02
CA LYS A 117 -4.04 -4.29 -18.40
C LYS A 117 -2.62 -3.75 -18.24
N GLN A 118 -1.83 -4.32 -17.35
CA GLN A 118 -0.42 -3.99 -17.13
C GLN A 118 0.52 -4.98 -17.84
N GLU A 119 -0.04 -5.98 -18.54
CA GLU A 119 0.68 -7.09 -19.15
C GLU A 119 1.63 -7.78 -18.15
N VAL A 120 1.16 -8.01 -16.94
CA VAL A 120 1.87 -8.67 -15.84
C VAL A 120 1.20 -9.99 -15.53
N GLU A 121 2.01 -11.02 -15.34
CA GLU A 121 1.56 -12.36 -15.00
C GLU A 121 0.86 -12.39 -13.63
N VAL A 122 -0.26 -13.11 -13.55
CA VAL A 122 -1.03 -13.31 -12.31
C VAL A 122 -1.08 -14.78 -11.97
N PHE A 123 -0.53 -15.12 -10.81
CA PHE A 123 -0.56 -16.45 -10.23
C PHE A 123 -1.80 -16.63 -9.34
N SER A 124 -2.56 -17.69 -9.55
CA SER A 124 -3.74 -18.02 -8.77
C SER A 124 -3.88 -19.53 -8.61
N MET A 125 -4.32 -19.97 -7.44
CA MET A 125 -4.67 -21.37 -7.15
C MET A 125 -6.18 -21.53 -6.86
N GLY A 126 -6.99 -20.54 -7.25
CA GLY A 126 -8.41 -20.51 -6.93
C GLY A 126 -8.68 -20.14 -5.46
N ASP A 127 -9.92 -20.30 -5.05
CA ASP A 127 -10.46 -19.87 -3.74
C ASP A 127 -10.40 -20.94 -2.65
N LYS A 128 -10.09 -22.19 -3.01
CA LYS A 128 -10.08 -23.35 -2.07
C LYS A 128 -8.77 -23.50 -1.30
N ASN A 129 -7.74 -22.76 -1.67
CA ASN A 129 -6.42 -22.84 -1.06
C ASN A 129 -6.23 -21.77 0.02
N LYS A 130 -5.47 -22.08 1.07
CA LYS A 130 -5.12 -21.09 2.10
C LYS A 130 -4.17 -20.03 1.52
N PRO A 131 -4.34 -18.73 1.86
CA PRO A 131 -3.48 -17.65 1.35
C PRO A 131 -1.97 -17.91 1.53
N VAL A 132 -1.58 -18.52 2.65
CA VAL A 132 -0.18 -18.87 2.94
C VAL A 132 0.38 -19.87 1.92
N ASN A 133 -0.42 -20.87 1.52
CA ASN A 133 0.02 -21.85 0.53
C ASN A 133 0.14 -21.23 -0.85
N ILE A 134 -0.78 -20.33 -1.21
CA ILE A 134 -0.72 -19.58 -2.46
C ILE A 134 0.54 -18.72 -2.50
N ALA A 135 0.85 -18.02 -1.40
CA ALA A 135 2.03 -17.16 -1.31
C ALA A 135 3.33 -18.00 -1.48
N LYS A 136 3.44 -19.15 -0.81
CA LYS A 136 4.59 -20.06 -0.96
C LYS A 136 4.73 -20.56 -2.40
N ALA A 137 3.64 -21.07 -2.97
CA ALA A 137 3.63 -21.56 -4.35
C ALA A 137 3.94 -20.46 -5.37
N ALA A 138 3.49 -19.23 -5.14
CA ALA A 138 3.82 -18.09 -5.99
C ALA A 138 5.31 -17.74 -5.96
N VAL A 139 5.96 -17.82 -4.79
CA VAL A 139 7.42 -17.60 -4.68
C VAL A 139 8.20 -18.73 -5.38
N GLU A 140 7.77 -19.99 -5.23
CA GLU A 140 8.38 -21.12 -5.94
C GLU A 140 8.21 -20.99 -7.46
N HIS A 141 7.02 -20.59 -7.91
CA HIS A 141 6.74 -20.31 -9.32
C HIS A 141 7.64 -19.18 -9.84
N ALA A 142 7.77 -18.09 -9.08
CA ALA A 142 8.64 -16.98 -9.42
C ALA A 142 10.10 -17.40 -9.57
N ALA A 143 10.59 -18.23 -8.66
CA ALA A 143 11.97 -18.77 -8.71
C ALA A 143 12.23 -19.56 -9.98
N LYS A 144 11.27 -20.42 -10.38
CA LYS A 144 11.38 -21.25 -11.59
C LYS A 144 11.32 -20.44 -12.88
N ASN A 145 10.54 -19.36 -12.89
CA ASN A 145 10.30 -18.53 -14.09
C ASN A 145 11.18 -17.28 -14.17
N GLY A 146 12.10 -17.09 -13.22
CA GLY A 146 13.00 -15.94 -13.19
C GLY A 146 12.31 -14.61 -12.92
N ASN A 147 11.17 -14.62 -12.18
CA ASN A 147 10.55 -13.40 -11.69
C ASN A 147 11.39 -12.84 -10.53
N GLN A 148 11.57 -11.53 -10.51
CA GLN A 148 12.40 -10.84 -9.51
C GLN A 148 11.59 -10.28 -8.34
N VAL A 149 10.29 -10.06 -8.57
CA VAL A 149 9.38 -9.48 -7.57
C VAL A 149 8.09 -10.28 -7.53
N VAL A 150 7.62 -10.63 -6.35
CA VAL A 150 6.29 -11.22 -6.11
C VAL A 150 5.48 -10.24 -5.29
N ILE A 151 4.31 -9.84 -5.78
CA ILE A 151 3.41 -8.94 -5.07
C ILE A 151 2.17 -9.74 -4.65
N LEU A 152 1.98 -9.88 -3.34
CA LEU A 152 0.86 -10.61 -2.75
C LEU A 152 -0.32 -9.66 -2.54
N ASP A 153 -1.41 -9.86 -3.30
CA ASP A 153 -2.67 -9.14 -3.07
C ASP A 153 -3.48 -9.87 -2.01
N THR A 154 -3.53 -9.32 -0.80
CA THR A 154 -4.17 -9.94 0.36
C THR A 154 -5.56 -9.38 0.62
N ALA A 155 -6.40 -10.17 1.30
CA ALA A 155 -7.72 -9.73 1.73
C ALA A 155 -7.64 -8.51 2.65
N GLY A 156 -8.54 -7.55 2.43
CA GLY A 156 -8.75 -6.45 3.38
C GLY A 156 -9.51 -6.91 4.60
N ARG A 157 -9.09 -6.45 5.77
CA ARG A 157 -9.74 -6.78 7.05
C ARG A 157 -10.08 -5.51 7.81
N LEU A 158 -11.20 -5.53 8.50
CA LEU A 158 -11.51 -4.54 9.54
C LEU A 158 -10.83 -4.96 10.84
N HIS A 159 -10.42 -4.00 11.65
CA HIS A 159 -9.70 -4.24 12.92
C HIS A 159 -10.50 -5.07 13.95
N VAL A 160 -11.81 -5.16 13.81
CA VAL A 160 -12.70 -6.00 14.65
C VAL A 160 -12.93 -7.41 14.10
N CYS A 161 -12.22 -7.82 13.03
CA CYS A 161 -12.37 -9.16 12.49
C CYS A 161 -11.62 -10.18 13.37
N LEU A 162 -12.25 -11.30 13.70
CA LEU A 162 -11.66 -12.39 14.49
C LEU A 162 -10.31 -12.89 13.95
N LEU A 163 -10.06 -12.77 12.64
CA LEU A 163 -8.78 -13.11 12.04
C LEU A 163 -7.65 -12.12 12.37
N TYR A 164 -7.99 -10.91 12.85
CA TYR A 164 -7.03 -9.93 13.36
C TYR A 164 -6.73 -10.13 14.83
N THR A 165 -7.67 -10.71 15.57
CA THR A 165 -7.54 -11.01 17.01
C THR A 165 -7.00 -12.40 17.27
N SER A 166 -6.72 -13.19 16.24
CA SER A 166 -6.01 -14.44 16.37
C SER A 166 -4.59 -14.17 16.86
N PRO A 167 -4.13 -14.87 17.91
CA PRO A 167 -2.78 -14.69 18.43
C PRO A 167 -1.74 -14.85 17.33
N SER A 168 -0.76 -13.97 17.34
CA SER A 168 0.39 -14.06 16.44
C SER A 168 1.18 -15.33 16.78
N PRO A 169 1.77 -16.00 15.78
CA PRO A 169 2.70 -17.13 16.06
C PRO A 169 3.91 -16.74 16.92
N ARG A 170 4.04 -15.47 17.31
CA ARG A 170 5.10 -14.96 18.18
C ARG A 170 4.64 -14.67 19.61
N ASP A 171 3.34 -14.84 19.90
CA ASP A 171 2.77 -14.76 21.24
C ASP A 171 2.65 -16.18 21.82
#